data_b4c239eafde60daa04e9b924538e0ca0
#
_entry.id   b4c239eafde60daa04e9b924538e0ca0
#
_cell.length_a   1.000
_cell.length_b   1.000
_cell.length_c   1.000
_cell.angle_alpha   90.00
_cell.angle_beta   90.00
_cell.angle_gamma   90.00
#
_symmetry.space_group_name_H-M   'P 1'
#
loop_
_entity.id
_entity.type
_entity.pdbx_description
1 polymer ?
#
loop_
_entity_poly.entity_id
_entity_poly.type
_entity_poly.pdbx_seq_one_letter_code
_entity_poly.pdbx_strand_id
1 'polypeptide(L)'
;MYKRQIDTGAGITGNVIHFAATADELIVVTTPEPSAIMDAYTTIKTVYRGKGYGRISLVCNNAEDLEEGQKAGKRIGDVCGKFLQGLHVEQLGTVLWDEKVRRAVRERKPFLLQYPDCEASACIRRLARKLVEEAGKAGGSKFIDKFAAATEAE
;
A
#
# COMPACT_ATOMS: atom_id res chain seq x y z
N MET A 1 -18.44 8.79 5.18
CA MET A 1 -17.00 9.09 5.39
C MET A 1 -16.32 9.14 4.04
N TYR A 2 -15.73 10.28 3.67
CA TYR A 2 -15.01 10.42 2.39
C TYR A 2 -13.58 9.92 2.57
N LYS A 3 -13.16 8.99 1.70
CA LYS A 3 -11.76 8.57 1.58
C LYS A 3 -11.11 9.34 0.45
N ARG A 4 -9.93 9.89 0.69
CA ARG A 4 -9.09 10.51 -0.35
C ARG A 4 -7.88 9.61 -0.55
N GLN A 5 -7.62 9.24 -1.79
CA GLN A 5 -6.43 8.50 -2.18
C GLN A 5 -5.48 9.46 -2.90
N ILE A 6 -4.20 9.37 -2.53
CA ILE A 6 -3.12 10.07 -3.22
C ILE A 6 -2.27 8.97 -3.87
N ASP A 7 -2.26 8.95 -5.20
CA ASP A 7 -1.38 8.08 -5.97
C ASP A 7 -0.04 8.78 -6.12
N THR A 8 1.00 8.17 -5.57
CA THR A 8 2.36 8.72 -5.62
C THR A 8 3.19 7.94 -6.63
N GLY A 9 4.11 8.61 -7.30
CA GLY A 9 5.11 7.92 -8.12
C GLY A 9 5.96 6.96 -7.29
N ALA A 10 6.65 6.04 -7.96
CA ALA A 10 7.60 5.14 -7.34
C ALA A 10 8.82 5.92 -6.78
N GLY A 11 9.42 5.38 -5.72
CA GLY A 11 10.65 5.91 -5.13
C GLY A 11 10.43 6.66 -3.82
N ILE A 12 11.51 7.30 -3.34
CA ILE A 12 11.61 7.94 -2.04
C ILE A 12 11.91 9.45 -2.17
N THR A 13 11.30 10.11 -3.16
CA THR A 13 11.45 11.57 -3.31
C THR A 13 10.82 12.31 -2.13
N GLY A 14 11.26 13.57 -1.89
CA GLY A 14 10.74 14.38 -0.80
C GLY A 14 9.22 14.48 -0.79
N ASN A 15 8.58 14.65 -1.95
CA ASN A 15 7.12 14.69 -2.06
C ASN A 15 6.44 13.40 -1.62
N VAL A 16 6.97 12.23 -2.02
CA VAL A 16 6.43 10.92 -1.60
C VAL A 16 6.51 10.78 -0.09
N ILE A 17 7.64 11.13 0.51
CA ILE A 17 7.84 11.07 1.97
C ILE A 17 6.90 12.03 2.70
N HIS A 18 6.72 13.26 2.18
CA HIS A 18 5.82 14.23 2.78
C HIS A 18 4.36 13.74 2.78
N PHE A 19 3.86 13.25 1.66
CA PHE A 19 2.52 12.67 1.59
C PHE A 19 2.36 11.44 2.49
N ALA A 20 3.34 10.55 2.51
CA ALA A 20 3.34 9.37 3.37
C ALA A 20 3.31 9.74 4.86
N ALA A 21 4.04 10.79 5.26
CA ALA A 21 4.10 11.26 6.65
C ALA A 21 2.78 11.88 7.13
N THR A 22 2.00 12.48 6.22
CA THR A 22 0.72 13.12 6.56
C THR A 22 -0.50 12.20 6.40
N ALA A 23 -0.36 11.08 5.69
CA ALA A 23 -1.45 10.14 5.48
C ALA A 23 -1.84 9.39 6.76
N ASP A 24 -3.13 9.08 6.90
CA ASP A 24 -3.63 8.21 7.97
C ASP A 24 -3.21 6.76 7.75
N GLU A 25 -3.06 6.37 6.50
CA GLU A 25 -2.63 5.05 6.08
C GLU A 25 -1.75 5.13 4.82
N LEU A 26 -0.61 4.47 4.87
CA LEU A 26 0.28 4.25 3.74
C LEU A 26 0.12 2.83 3.24
N ILE A 27 -0.27 2.67 1.97
CA ILE A 27 -0.29 1.37 1.29
C ILE A 27 0.97 1.27 0.45
N VAL A 28 1.85 0.36 0.83
CA VAL A 28 3.04 0.02 0.04
C VAL A 28 2.70 -1.15 -0.86
N VAL A 29 2.89 -0.97 -2.16
CA VAL A 29 2.66 -2.01 -3.16
C VAL A 29 4.00 -2.56 -3.62
N THR A 30 4.16 -3.88 -3.59
CA THR A 30 5.35 -4.60 -4.05
C THR A 30 4.95 -5.76 -4.95
N THR A 31 5.94 -6.43 -5.52
CA THR A 31 5.78 -7.72 -6.22
C THR A 31 6.62 -8.79 -5.51
N PRO A 32 6.48 -10.09 -5.85
CA PRO A 32 7.32 -11.15 -5.25
C PRO A 32 8.81 -11.05 -5.61
N GLU A 33 9.18 -10.23 -6.59
CA GLU A 33 10.57 -10.10 -7.04
C GLU A 33 11.48 -9.55 -5.93
N PRO A 34 12.70 -10.10 -5.79
CA PRO A 34 13.63 -9.68 -4.73
C PRO A 34 13.95 -8.20 -4.73
N SER A 35 14.09 -7.57 -5.90
CA SER A 35 14.34 -6.13 -6.05
C SER A 35 13.16 -5.30 -5.51
N ALA A 36 11.93 -5.66 -5.88
CA ALA A 36 10.73 -4.96 -5.42
C ALA A 36 10.53 -5.10 -3.90
N ILE A 37 10.86 -6.26 -3.32
CA ILE A 37 10.87 -6.47 -1.86
C ILE A 37 11.86 -5.52 -1.17
N MET A 38 13.07 -5.36 -1.73
CA MET A 38 14.07 -4.43 -1.18
C MET A 38 13.64 -2.97 -1.31
N ASP A 39 13.01 -2.58 -2.41
CA ASP A 39 12.50 -1.23 -2.63
C ASP A 39 11.33 -0.92 -1.66
N ALA A 40 10.43 -1.87 -1.44
CA ALA A 40 9.36 -1.75 -0.48
C ALA A 40 9.91 -1.56 0.95
N TYR A 41 10.89 -2.38 1.36
CA TYR A 41 11.55 -2.21 2.65
C TYR A 41 12.24 -0.83 2.78
N THR A 42 12.93 -0.38 1.72
CA THR A 42 13.60 0.93 1.72
C THR A 42 12.60 2.08 1.86
N THR A 43 11.46 2.00 1.19
CA THR A 43 10.36 2.95 1.30
C THR A 43 9.81 2.97 2.73
N ILE A 44 9.47 1.83 3.29
CA ILE A 44 8.97 1.69 4.67
C ILE A 44 9.97 2.27 5.67
N LYS A 45 11.24 1.90 5.54
CA LYS A 45 12.32 2.39 6.42
C LYS A 45 12.48 3.90 6.37
N THR A 46 12.37 4.51 5.18
CA THR A 46 12.52 5.95 5.00
C THR A 46 11.36 6.70 5.65
N VAL A 47 10.12 6.23 5.42
CA VAL A 47 8.93 6.81 6.06
C VAL A 47 8.98 6.63 7.59
N TYR A 48 9.37 5.45 8.07
CA TYR A 48 9.54 5.18 9.50
C TYR A 48 10.51 6.16 10.16
N ARG A 49 11.66 6.42 9.54
CA ARG A 49 12.66 7.37 10.04
C ARG A 49 12.17 8.81 10.08
N GLY A 50 11.26 9.18 9.20
CA GLY A 50 10.62 10.50 9.16
C GLY A 50 9.67 10.80 10.32
N LYS A 51 9.36 9.81 11.18
CA LYS A 51 8.53 9.91 12.39
C LYS A 51 7.11 10.45 12.21
N GLY A 52 6.59 10.51 10.99
CA GLY A 52 5.27 11.08 10.71
C GLY A 52 4.34 10.12 9.98
N TYR A 53 4.43 8.82 10.20
CA TYR A 53 3.59 7.84 9.52
C TYR A 53 2.34 7.46 10.35
N GLY A 54 1.27 7.18 9.64
CA GLY A 54 0.10 6.50 10.19
C GLY A 54 0.28 4.98 10.17
N ARG A 55 -0.77 4.25 9.83
CA ARG A 55 -0.69 2.81 9.63
C ARG A 55 0.02 2.49 8.31
N ILE A 56 0.90 1.49 8.31
CA ILE A 56 1.57 0.98 7.09
C ILE A 56 1.00 -0.38 6.75
N SER A 57 0.41 -0.47 5.58
CA SER A 57 -0.16 -1.69 5.01
C SER A 57 0.60 -2.09 3.75
N LEU A 58 0.75 -3.39 3.54
CA LEU A 58 1.47 -3.97 2.41
C LEU A 58 0.52 -4.74 1.50
N VAL A 59 0.62 -4.52 0.20
CA VAL A 59 -0.03 -5.30 -0.84
C VAL A 59 1.04 -5.94 -1.72
N CYS A 60 1.00 -7.26 -1.87
CA CYS A 60 1.79 -7.95 -2.88
C CYS A 60 0.96 -8.06 -4.16
N ASN A 61 1.44 -7.43 -5.23
CA ASN A 61 0.80 -7.43 -6.54
C ASN A 61 1.52 -8.39 -7.48
N ASN A 62 0.82 -8.87 -8.51
CA ASN A 62 1.38 -9.68 -9.58
C ASN A 62 2.01 -11.01 -9.09
N ALA A 63 1.44 -11.61 -8.06
CA ALA A 63 1.85 -12.92 -7.56
C ALA A 63 1.25 -14.05 -8.41
N GLU A 64 1.99 -15.15 -8.58
CA GLU A 64 1.49 -16.34 -9.28
C GLU A 64 0.37 -17.03 -8.49
N ASP A 65 0.52 -17.07 -7.16
CA ASP A 65 -0.47 -17.60 -6.25
C ASP A 65 -0.51 -16.82 -4.92
N LEU A 66 -1.46 -17.18 -4.05
CA LEU A 66 -1.63 -16.53 -2.76
C LEU A 66 -0.46 -16.82 -1.80
N GLU A 67 0.13 -17.99 -1.89
CA GLU A 67 1.24 -18.42 -1.02
C GLU A 67 2.50 -17.60 -1.31
N GLU A 68 2.81 -17.39 -2.59
CA GLU A 68 3.92 -16.55 -3.03
C GLU A 68 3.78 -15.11 -2.50
N GLY A 69 2.59 -14.52 -2.68
CA GLY A 69 2.30 -13.18 -2.17
C GLY A 69 2.40 -13.09 -0.65
N GLN A 70 1.94 -14.12 0.08
CA GLN A 70 2.07 -14.18 1.54
C GLN A 70 3.53 -14.32 1.98
N LYS A 71 4.32 -15.14 1.30
CA LYS A 71 5.76 -15.29 1.57
C LYS A 71 6.52 -13.98 1.37
N ALA A 72 6.21 -13.25 0.29
CA ALA A 72 6.81 -11.94 0.02
C ALA A 72 6.46 -10.93 1.14
N GLY A 73 5.20 -10.85 1.51
CA GLY A 73 4.75 -9.97 2.59
C GLY A 73 5.38 -10.33 3.94
N LYS A 74 5.45 -11.61 4.28
CA LYS A 74 6.09 -12.10 5.50
C LYS A 74 7.56 -11.71 5.56
N ARG A 75 8.32 -11.88 4.46
CA ARG A 75 9.74 -11.48 4.39
C ARG A 75 9.92 -10.00 4.73
N ILE A 76 9.09 -9.12 4.19
CA ILE A 76 9.14 -7.69 4.49
C ILE A 76 8.79 -7.43 5.95
N GLY A 77 7.73 -8.04 6.47
CA GLY A 77 7.32 -7.94 7.87
C GLY A 77 8.41 -8.38 8.84
N ASP A 78 9.05 -9.52 8.57
CA ASP A 78 10.14 -10.07 9.40
C ASP A 78 11.35 -9.12 9.43
N VAL A 79 11.73 -8.56 8.27
CA VAL A 79 12.83 -7.58 8.18
C VAL A 79 12.49 -6.28 8.89
N CYS A 80 11.27 -5.77 8.70
CA CYS A 80 10.79 -4.58 9.40
C CYS A 80 10.78 -4.80 10.92
N GLY A 81 10.22 -5.91 11.38
CA GLY A 81 10.19 -6.26 12.81
C GLY A 81 11.58 -6.38 13.43
N LYS A 82 12.56 -6.88 12.67
CA LYS A 82 13.95 -7.02 13.14
C LYS A 82 14.71 -5.70 13.22
N PHE A 83 14.51 -4.80 12.26
CA PHE A 83 15.35 -3.60 12.11
C PHE A 83 14.63 -2.28 12.38
N LEU A 84 13.29 -2.28 12.44
CA LEU A 84 12.47 -1.10 12.69
C LEU A 84 11.63 -1.34 13.93
N GLN A 85 12.25 -1.17 15.11
CA GLN A 85 11.63 -1.47 16.39
C GLN A 85 10.31 -0.73 16.61
N GLY A 86 9.28 -1.47 17.00
CA GLY A 86 7.94 -0.93 17.25
C GLY A 86 7.09 -0.70 15.99
N LEU A 87 7.64 -0.97 14.79
CA LEU A 87 6.87 -0.89 13.56
C LEU A 87 6.16 -2.22 13.28
N HIS A 88 4.83 -2.15 13.20
CA HIS A 88 4.02 -3.23 12.66
C HIS A 88 3.60 -2.89 11.23
N VAL A 89 3.95 -3.75 10.28
CA VAL A 89 3.52 -3.66 8.88
C VAL A 89 2.43 -4.71 8.66
N GLU A 90 1.22 -4.26 8.38
CA GLU A 90 0.11 -5.15 8.14
C GLU A 90 0.11 -5.65 6.70
N GLN A 91 0.03 -6.97 6.50
CA GLN A 91 -0.21 -7.53 5.18
C GLN A 91 -1.69 -7.44 4.82
N LEU A 92 -2.05 -6.42 4.03
CA LEU A 92 -3.41 -6.18 3.60
C LEU A 92 -3.93 -7.29 2.67
N GLY A 93 -3.09 -7.76 1.75
CA GLY A 93 -3.38 -8.92 0.92
C GLY A 93 -2.52 -9.03 -0.34
N THR A 94 -2.96 -9.93 -1.23
CA THR A 94 -2.28 -10.28 -2.49
C THR A 94 -3.21 -10.07 -3.67
N VAL A 95 -2.69 -9.54 -4.76
CA VAL A 95 -3.33 -9.47 -6.08
C VAL A 95 -2.61 -10.41 -7.01
N LEU A 96 -3.35 -11.37 -7.55
CA LEU A 96 -2.80 -12.38 -8.45
C LEU A 96 -2.51 -11.80 -9.84
N TRP A 97 -1.50 -12.36 -10.49
CA TRP A 97 -1.25 -12.13 -11.90
C TRP A 97 -2.46 -12.56 -12.74
N ASP A 98 -2.86 -11.72 -13.70
CA ASP A 98 -4.01 -11.99 -14.55
C ASP A 98 -3.81 -11.36 -15.93
N GLU A 99 -3.88 -12.17 -16.98
CA GLU A 99 -3.72 -11.70 -18.37
C GLU A 99 -4.78 -10.65 -18.75
N LYS A 100 -5.96 -10.70 -18.15
CA LYS A 100 -7.04 -9.73 -18.40
C LYS A 100 -6.66 -8.32 -17.93
N VAL A 101 -5.83 -8.21 -16.87
CA VAL A 101 -5.29 -6.90 -16.44
C VAL A 101 -4.40 -6.31 -17.52
N ARG A 102 -3.46 -7.10 -18.08
CA ARG A 102 -2.57 -6.64 -19.17
C ARG A 102 -3.37 -6.23 -20.41
N ARG A 103 -4.42 -6.98 -20.73
CA ARG A 103 -5.30 -6.67 -21.85
C ARG A 103 -6.05 -5.35 -21.63
N ALA A 104 -6.63 -5.15 -20.45
CA ALA A 104 -7.33 -3.92 -20.09
C ALA A 104 -6.40 -2.69 -20.17
N VAL A 105 -5.14 -2.83 -19.71
CA VAL A 105 -4.12 -1.76 -19.83
C VAL A 105 -3.87 -1.37 -21.28
N ARG A 106 -3.71 -2.35 -22.18
CA ARG A 106 -3.54 -2.09 -23.63
C ARG A 106 -4.76 -1.38 -24.22
N GLU A 107 -5.96 -1.72 -23.75
CA GLU A 107 -7.23 -1.13 -24.19
C GLU A 107 -7.53 0.20 -23.47
N ARG A 108 -6.68 0.63 -22.53
CA ARG A 108 -6.84 1.86 -21.70
C ARG A 108 -8.17 1.89 -20.98
N LYS A 109 -8.60 0.75 -20.46
CA LYS A 109 -9.85 0.61 -19.71
C LYS A 109 -9.57 0.05 -18.32
N PRO A 110 -10.27 0.50 -17.27
CA PRO A 110 -10.15 -0.09 -15.94
C PRO A 110 -10.55 -1.56 -15.97
N PHE A 111 -9.65 -2.46 -15.58
CA PHE A 111 -9.90 -3.91 -15.64
C PHE A 111 -11.05 -4.36 -14.72
N LEU A 112 -11.26 -3.69 -13.60
CA LEU A 112 -12.38 -3.95 -12.69
C LEU A 112 -13.75 -3.76 -13.35
N LEU A 113 -13.86 -2.86 -14.33
CA LEU A 113 -15.09 -2.60 -15.08
C LEU A 113 -15.23 -3.55 -16.26
N GLN A 114 -14.11 -3.83 -16.94
CA GLN A 114 -14.11 -4.63 -18.15
C GLN A 114 -14.13 -6.14 -17.88
N TYR A 115 -13.45 -6.56 -16.81
CA TYR A 115 -13.33 -7.96 -16.40
C TYR A 115 -13.68 -8.12 -14.91
N PRO A 116 -14.94 -7.87 -14.51
CA PRO A 116 -15.33 -7.87 -13.10
C PRO A 116 -15.12 -9.23 -12.42
N ASP A 117 -15.23 -10.33 -13.18
CA ASP A 117 -15.16 -11.68 -12.63
C ASP A 117 -13.77 -12.33 -12.71
N CYS A 118 -12.75 -11.57 -13.12
CA CYS A 118 -11.38 -12.09 -13.13
C CYS A 118 -10.79 -12.17 -11.71
N GLU A 119 -9.75 -13.00 -11.53
CA GLU A 119 -9.15 -13.24 -10.23
C GLU A 119 -8.54 -11.97 -9.64
N ALA A 120 -7.83 -11.17 -10.44
CA ALA A 120 -7.30 -9.89 -10.00
C ALA A 120 -8.42 -8.94 -9.52
N SER A 121 -9.57 -8.90 -10.20
CA SER A 121 -10.73 -8.11 -9.78
C SER A 121 -11.31 -8.59 -8.45
N ALA A 122 -11.38 -9.91 -8.23
CA ALA A 122 -11.80 -10.48 -6.97
C ALA A 122 -10.84 -10.12 -5.82
N CYS A 123 -9.53 -10.16 -6.08
CA CYS A 123 -8.51 -9.74 -5.12
C CYS A 123 -8.66 -8.27 -4.74
N ILE A 124 -8.76 -7.36 -5.69
CA ILE A 124 -8.94 -5.91 -5.43
C ILE A 124 -10.21 -5.64 -4.63
N ARG A 125 -11.34 -6.29 -4.96
CA ARG A 125 -12.58 -6.13 -4.18
C ARG A 125 -12.42 -6.60 -2.72
N ARG A 126 -11.65 -7.66 -2.49
CA ARG A 126 -11.35 -8.16 -1.15
C ARG A 126 -10.50 -7.17 -0.36
N LEU A 127 -9.46 -6.62 -0.99
CA LEU A 127 -8.64 -5.57 -0.40
C LEU A 127 -9.47 -4.33 -0.06
N ALA A 128 -10.32 -3.88 -0.98
CA ALA A 128 -11.17 -2.72 -0.77
C ALA A 128 -12.14 -2.90 0.42
N ARG A 129 -12.75 -4.09 0.55
CA ARG A 129 -13.61 -4.41 1.72
C ARG A 129 -12.82 -4.34 3.03
N LYS A 130 -11.65 -4.96 3.08
CA LYS A 130 -10.78 -4.94 4.26
C LYS A 130 -10.42 -3.51 4.66
N LEU A 131 -10.02 -2.66 3.71
CA LEU A 131 -9.74 -1.25 3.95
C LEU A 131 -10.95 -0.47 4.48
N VAL A 132 -12.17 -0.77 3.99
CA VAL A 132 -13.39 -0.11 4.48
C VAL A 132 -13.71 -0.54 5.90
N GLU A 133 -13.64 -1.83 6.21
CA GLU A 133 -13.90 -2.38 7.54
C GLU A 133 -12.92 -1.84 8.59
N GLU A 134 -11.65 -1.77 8.26
CA GLU A 134 -10.61 -1.27 9.16
C GLU A 134 -10.71 0.25 9.40
N ALA A 135 -11.03 1.02 8.37
CA ALA A 135 -11.25 2.46 8.54
C ALA A 135 -12.48 2.79 9.39
N GLY A 136 -13.47 1.91 9.44
CA GLY A 136 -14.61 2.03 10.36
C GLY A 136 -14.23 1.89 11.83
N LYS A 137 -13.12 1.20 12.13
CA LYS A 137 -12.59 1.00 13.50
C LYS A 137 -11.67 2.13 13.96
N ALA A 138 -11.01 2.83 13.03
CA ALA A 138 -10.11 3.94 13.31
C ALA A 138 -10.85 5.29 13.23
N GLY A 139 -11.53 5.71 14.29
CA GLY A 139 -12.32 6.93 14.31
C GLY A 139 -11.54 8.21 13.93
N GLY A 140 -11.99 8.89 12.87
CA GLY A 140 -11.57 10.24 12.48
C GLY A 140 -10.30 10.32 11.60
N SER A 141 -10.36 11.13 10.52
CA SER A 141 -9.20 11.43 9.69
C SER A 141 -8.34 12.50 10.36
N LYS A 142 -7.09 12.21 10.63
CA LYS A 142 -6.09 13.14 11.15
C LYS A 142 -5.35 13.90 10.03
N PHE A 143 -5.69 13.62 8.78
CA PHE A 143 -4.98 14.17 7.62
C PHE A 143 -5.03 15.69 7.56
N ILE A 144 -6.22 16.26 7.76
CA ILE A 144 -6.42 17.73 7.67
C ILE A 144 -5.63 18.44 8.77
N ASP A 145 -5.68 17.91 10.00
CA ASP A 145 -4.98 18.50 11.15
C ASP A 145 -3.46 18.45 10.99
N LYS A 146 -2.94 17.31 10.49
CA LYS A 146 -1.51 17.15 10.23
C LYS A 146 -1.03 17.99 9.04
N PHE A 147 -1.84 18.15 8.01
CA PHE A 147 -1.48 18.95 6.84
C PHE A 147 -1.46 20.44 7.18
N ALA A 148 -2.42 20.93 7.94
CA ALA A 148 -2.43 22.32 8.42
C ALA A 148 -1.21 22.62 9.29
N ALA A 149 -0.87 21.75 10.24
CA ALA A 149 0.28 21.91 11.11
C ALA A 149 1.63 21.89 10.34
N ALA A 150 1.73 21.12 9.24
CA ALA A 150 2.94 21.07 8.42
C ALA A 150 3.12 22.34 7.56
N THR A 151 2.02 22.99 7.16
CA THR A 151 2.05 24.24 6.36
C THR A 151 2.32 25.49 7.19
N GLU A 152 2.07 25.45 8.50
CA GLU A 152 2.36 26.55 9.43
C GLU A 152 3.82 26.55 9.94
N ALA A 153 4.59 25.51 9.64
CA ALA A 153 5.98 25.34 10.11
C ALA A 153 7.04 25.75 9.07
N GLU A 154 6.66 26.25 7.89
CA GLU A 154 7.53 26.91 6.89
C GLU A 154 7.40 28.43 6.97
#